data_5646d3726e059bb697fab9d469392d7e
#
_entry.id   5646d3726e059bb697fab9d469392d7e
#
_cell.length_a   1.000
_cell.length_b   1.000
_cell.length_c   1.000
_cell.angle_alpha   90.00
_cell.angle_beta   90.00
_cell.angle_gamma   90.00
#
_symmetry.space_group_name_H-M   'P 1'
#
loop_
_entity.id
_entity.type
_entity.pdbx_description
1 polymer ?
#
loop_
_entity_poly.entity_id
_entity_poly.type
_entity_poly.pdbx_seq_one_letter_code
_entity_poly.pdbx_strand_id
1 'polypeptide(L)'
;MEYIEKKYIQKNSIEKRDYQVNLANQAMQENCIVVLPTGLGKTAIALQVIAEFLSKGTGAILFLAPTRVLVNQHYEFLKRNLTIDDISLITGEDPIPKRTKLWSSSVICATPEIAKNDLDRQIVSPEQFNLVIFHEVHRTAGDYAYSGIAERFANSNLRILGMTATLPSEKDKATELLTKLRVSSVAERTEDSPDVKPYTQETNTEWISVELPPEMKAIQTLLKLSLDER
;
A
#
# COMPACT_ATOMS: atom_id res chain seq x y z
N MET A 1 -12.37 24.46 -5.51
CA MET A 1 -11.88 23.09 -5.17
C MET A 1 -13.08 22.25 -4.80
N GLU A 2 -13.20 21.07 -5.37
CA GLU A 2 -14.22 20.09 -5.00
C GLU A 2 -13.59 19.05 -4.09
N TYR A 3 -14.32 18.59 -3.05
CA TYR A 3 -13.83 17.61 -2.08
C TYR A 3 -14.57 16.28 -2.25
N ILE A 4 -13.94 15.20 -1.76
CA ILE A 4 -14.59 13.89 -1.75
C ILE A 4 -15.67 13.88 -0.66
N GLU A 5 -16.91 13.68 -1.07
CA GLU A 5 -18.06 13.52 -0.19
C GLU A 5 -18.49 12.05 -0.16
N LYS A 6 -18.02 11.31 0.84
CA LYS A 6 -18.42 9.93 1.11
C LYS A 6 -18.70 9.75 2.60
N LYS A 7 -19.64 8.87 2.92
CA LYS A 7 -19.86 8.41 4.30
C LYS A 7 -18.54 7.89 4.85
N TYR A 8 -18.22 8.18 6.09
CA TYR A 8 -16.98 7.87 6.80
C TYR A 8 -15.74 8.66 6.38
N ILE A 9 -15.78 9.52 5.39
CA ILE A 9 -14.69 10.47 5.09
C ILE A 9 -15.00 11.81 5.74
N GLN A 10 -13.98 12.39 6.41
CA GLN A 10 -14.08 13.72 7.00
C GLN A 10 -14.36 14.76 5.93
N LYS A 11 -15.36 15.63 6.15
CA LYS A 11 -15.72 16.69 5.20
C LYS A 11 -14.55 17.61 4.93
N ASN A 12 -14.36 17.99 3.67
CA ASN A 12 -13.33 18.92 3.20
C ASN A 12 -11.88 18.48 3.53
N SER A 13 -11.64 17.20 3.77
CA SER A 13 -10.31 16.69 4.13
C SER A 13 -9.47 16.29 2.91
N ILE A 14 -10.11 15.81 1.85
CA ILE A 14 -9.43 15.30 0.65
C ILE A 14 -10.00 15.96 -0.59
N GLU A 15 -9.14 16.60 -1.37
CA GLU A 15 -9.49 17.14 -2.68
C GLU A 15 -9.93 16.02 -3.63
N LYS A 16 -11.01 16.26 -4.35
CA LYS A 16 -11.50 15.32 -5.36
C LYS A 16 -10.66 15.42 -6.63
N ARG A 17 -10.10 14.29 -7.04
CA ARG A 17 -9.39 14.14 -8.30
C ARG A 17 -10.03 12.98 -9.06
N ASP A 18 -10.48 13.23 -10.28
CA ASP A 18 -11.30 12.28 -11.03
C ASP A 18 -10.59 10.95 -11.27
N TYR A 19 -9.29 10.96 -11.58
CA TYR A 19 -8.54 9.73 -11.73
C TYR A 19 -8.49 8.88 -10.44
N GLN A 20 -8.43 9.51 -9.24
CA GLN A 20 -8.46 8.79 -7.97
C GLN A 20 -9.84 8.17 -7.72
N VAL A 21 -10.91 8.87 -8.08
CA VAL A 21 -12.28 8.34 -7.98
C VAL A 21 -12.48 7.16 -8.93
N ASN A 22 -11.98 7.26 -10.17
CA ASN A 22 -12.07 6.20 -11.16
C ASN A 22 -11.30 4.94 -10.71
N LEU A 23 -10.07 5.11 -10.22
CA LEU A 23 -9.24 4.00 -9.70
C LEU A 23 -9.87 3.37 -8.45
N ALA A 24 -10.43 4.18 -7.54
CA ALA A 24 -11.14 3.67 -6.37
C ALA A 24 -12.38 2.85 -6.78
N ASN A 25 -13.17 3.33 -7.74
CA ASN A 25 -14.35 2.63 -8.24
C ASN A 25 -14.00 1.27 -8.85
N GLN A 26 -12.92 1.19 -9.63
CA GLN A 26 -12.44 -0.09 -10.16
C GLN A 26 -12.02 -1.05 -9.03
N ALA A 27 -11.25 -0.58 -8.05
CA ALA A 27 -10.82 -1.38 -6.90
C ALA A 27 -11.98 -1.87 -6.02
N MET A 28 -13.15 -1.19 -6.06
CA MET A 28 -14.36 -1.63 -5.35
C MET A 28 -15.09 -2.78 -6.08
N GLN A 29 -14.88 -2.94 -7.39
CA GLN A 29 -15.60 -3.93 -8.20
C GLN A 29 -14.88 -5.28 -8.26
N GLU A 30 -13.55 -5.28 -8.28
CA GLU A 30 -12.73 -6.48 -8.45
C GLU A 30 -11.41 -6.40 -7.65
N ASN A 31 -10.74 -7.54 -7.49
CA ASN A 31 -9.38 -7.55 -6.95
C ASN A 31 -8.45 -6.87 -7.95
N CYS A 32 -7.79 -5.81 -7.50
CA CYS A 32 -7.09 -4.89 -8.39
C CYS A 32 -5.73 -4.46 -7.82
N ILE A 33 -4.75 -4.30 -8.69
CA ILE A 33 -3.53 -3.54 -8.37
C ILE A 33 -3.64 -2.15 -9.00
N VAL A 34 -3.57 -1.12 -8.17
CA VAL A 34 -3.45 0.27 -8.61
C VAL A 34 -1.97 0.61 -8.75
N VAL A 35 -1.56 0.92 -9.97
CA VAL A 35 -0.22 1.41 -10.31
C VAL A 35 -0.29 2.91 -10.53
N LEU A 36 0.34 3.66 -9.64
CA LEU A 36 0.29 5.13 -9.67
C LEU A 36 1.60 5.70 -9.12
N PRO A 37 2.26 6.64 -9.80
CA PRO A 37 3.49 7.26 -9.34
C PRO A 37 3.40 7.80 -7.90
N THR A 38 4.54 7.93 -7.25
CA THR A 38 4.63 8.50 -5.90
C THR A 38 4.13 9.95 -5.92
N GLY A 39 3.43 10.38 -4.87
CA GLY A 39 2.89 11.74 -4.78
C GLY A 39 1.50 11.94 -5.40
N LEU A 40 1.02 11.02 -6.25
CA LEU A 40 -0.30 11.12 -6.89
C LEU A 40 -1.47 10.59 -6.03
N GLY A 41 -1.23 10.33 -4.74
CA GLY A 41 -2.30 10.10 -3.76
C GLY A 41 -2.87 8.68 -3.73
N LYS A 42 -2.05 7.64 -3.84
CA LYS A 42 -2.46 6.23 -3.63
C LYS A 42 -3.26 6.04 -2.33
N THR A 43 -2.86 6.73 -1.26
CA THR A 43 -3.54 6.66 0.04
C THR A 43 -4.95 7.25 0.01
N ALA A 44 -5.19 8.28 -0.82
CA ALA A 44 -6.53 8.85 -1.00
C ALA A 44 -7.47 7.89 -1.77
N ILE A 45 -6.91 7.06 -2.66
CA ILE A 45 -7.66 5.97 -3.32
C ILE A 45 -8.03 4.91 -2.27
N ALA A 46 -7.07 4.47 -1.46
CA ALA A 46 -7.32 3.52 -0.38
C ALA A 46 -8.38 4.01 0.60
N LEU A 47 -8.33 5.29 1.01
CA LEU A 47 -9.33 5.91 1.88
C LEU A 47 -10.75 5.80 1.31
N GLN A 48 -10.92 6.04 0.01
CA GLN A 48 -12.24 5.94 -0.64
C GLN A 48 -12.76 4.51 -0.67
N VAL A 49 -11.87 3.52 -0.90
CA VAL A 49 -12.22 2.09 -0.86
C VAL A 49 -12.56 1.67 0.57
N ILE A 50 -11.76 2.07 1.56
CA ILE A 50 -12.02 1.82 2.98
C ILE A 50 -13.40 2.36 3.38
N ALA A 51 -13.71 3.60 3.04
CA ALA A 51 -14.99 4.23 3.38
C ALA A 51 -16.18 3.47 2.77
N GLU A 52 -16.05 2.94 1.56
CA GLU A 52 -17.06 2.11 0.92
C GLU A 52 -17.28 0.79 1.67
N PHE A 53 -16.19 0.10 2.03
CA PHE A 53 -16.27 -1.17 2.76
C PHE A 53 -16.79 -1.00 4.18
N LEU A 54 -16.45 0.08 4.87
CA LEU A 54 -17.06 0.47 6.14
C LEU A 54 -18.57 0.68 6.01
N SER A 55 -19.03 1.24 4.89
CA SER A 55 -20.46 1.45 4.63
C SER A 55 -21.23 0.15 4.46
N LYS A 56 -20.59 -0.91 3.99
CA LYS A 56 -21.18 -2.25 3.84
C LYS A 56 -21.29 -3.01 5.17
N GLY A 57 -20.46 -2.69 6.15
CA GLY A 57 -20.54 -3.21 7.52
C GLY A 57 -20.31 -4.73 7.65
N THR A 58 -19.62 -5.37 6.73
CA THR A 58 -19.54 -6.85 6.62
C THR A 58 -18.24 -7.46 7.13
N GLY A 59 -17.35 -6.71 7.75
CA GLY A 59 -16.06 -7.21 8.26
C GLY A 59 -15.03 -6.13 8.48
N ALA A 60 -13.89 -6.50 9.02
CA ALA A 60 -12.76 -5.60 9.25
C ALA A 60 -11.95 -5.33 7.98
N ILE A 61 -11.16 -4.27 8.02
CA ILE A 61 -10.28 -3.83 6.94
C ILE A 61 -8.84 -3.93 7.42
N LEU A 62 -7.99 -4.62 6.68
CA LEU A 62 -6.57 -4.73 6.96
C LEU A 62 -5.75 -3.89 5.99
N PHE A 63 -5.01 -2.93 6.51
CA PHE A 63 -4.07 -2.10 5.77
C PHE A 63 -2.63 -2.52 6.09
N LEU A 64 -1.92 -3.03 5.10
CA LEU A 64 -0.55 -3.50 5.23
C LEU A 64 0.43 -2.55 4.54
N ALA A 65 1.49 -2.18 5.24
CA ALA A 65 2.61 -1.45 4.65
C ALA A 65 3.95 -2.03 5.12
N PRO A 66 5.02 -1.99 4.28
CA PRO A 66 6.21 -2.80 4.47
C PRO A 66 7.11 -2.39 5.64
N THR A 67 6.93 -1.21 6.20
CA THR A 67 7.76 -0.74 7.32
C THR A 67 6.89 -0.08 8.40
N ARG A 68 7.37 -0.13 9.66
CA ARG A 68 6.71 0.53 10.79
C ARG A 68 6.44 2.01 10.54
N VAL A 69 7.40 2.71 9.92
CA VAL A 69 7.27 4.13 9.60
C VAL A 69 6.09 4.37 8.66
N LEU A 70 6.01 3.58 7.57
CA LEU A 70 4.91 3.68 6.60
C LEU A 70 3.56 3.29 7.21
N VAL A 71 3.52 2.20 7.99
CA VAL A 71 2.27 1.80 8.67
C VAL A 71 1.77 2.91 9.59
N ASN A 72 2.66 3.51 10.40
CA ASN A 72 2.29 4.61 11.28
C ASN A 72 1.83 5.85 10.49
N GLN A 73 2.51 6.18 9.39
CA GLN A 73 2.11 7.29 8.52
C GLN A 73 0.70 7.08 7.93
N HIS A 74 0.39 5.86 7.49
CA HIS A 74 -0.93 5.52 6.98
C HIS A 74 -1.99 5.49 8.08
N TYR A 75 -1.66 4.96 9.25
CA TYR A 75 -2.55 5.00 10.41
C TYR A 75 -2.94 6.44 10.78
N GLU A 76 -1.97 7.36 10.91
CA GLU A 76 -2.24 8.76 11.21
C GLU A 76 -3.05 9.45 10.10
N PHE A 77 -2.78 9.11 8.83
CA PHE A 77 -3.56 9.61 7.71
C PHE A 77 -5.02 9.13 7.78
N LEU A 78 -5.25 7.84 8.00
CA LEU A 78 -6.59 7.27 8.10
C LEU A 78 -7.34 7.83 9.31
N LYS A 79 -6.68 7.93 10.47
CA LYS A 79 -7.25 8.49 11.70
C LYS A 79 -7.69 9.96 11.53
N ARG A 80 -6.96 10.74 10.75
CA ARG A 80 -7.30 12.15 10.47
C ARG A 80 -8.47 12.29 9.50
N ASN A 81 -8.58 11.38 8.54
CA ASN A 81 -9.49 11.54 7.39
C ASN A 81 -10.75 10.65 7.45
N LEU A 82 -10.80 9.66 8.34
CA LEU A 82 -12.01 8.89 8.63
C LEU A 82 -12.77 9.49 9.82
N THR A 83 -14.08 9.34 9.80
CA THR A 83 -14.98 9.81 10.89
C THR A 83 -15.30 8.73 11.94
N ILE A 84 -14.47 7.68 12.00
CA ILE A 84 -14.58 6.60 13.00
C ILE A 84 -13.36 6.64 13.92
N ASP A 85 -13.55 6.24 15.17
CA ASP A 85 -12.47 6.12 16.17
C ASP A 85 -11.89 4.71 16.23
N ASP A 86 -12.60 3.71 15.67
CA ASP A 86 -12.24 2.30 15.74
C ASP A 86 -11.19 1.92 14.68
N ILE A 87 -10.01 2.53 14.81
CA ILE A 87 -8.83 2.31 13.97
C ILE A 87 -7.68 1.91 14.89
N SER A 88 -7.01 0.81 14.59
CA SER A 88 -5.86 0.33 15.36
C SER A 88 -4.57 0.30 14.56
N LEU A 89 -3.46 0.51 15.27
CA LEU A 89 -2.10 0.29 14.81
C LEU A 89 -1.52 -0.87 15.61
N ILE A 90 -1.11 -1.95 14.91
CA ILE A 90 -0.50 -3.12 15.54
C ILE A 90 1.00 -3.15 15.20
N THR A 91 1.82 -3.22 16.23
CA THR A 91 3.28 -3.30 16.12
C THR A 91 3.83 -4.54 16.82
N GLY A 92 5.06 -4.92 16.46
CA GLY A 92 5.74 -6.05 17.10
C GLY A 92 6.10 -5.83 18.58
N GLU A 93 6.01 -4.61 19.07
CA GLU A 93 6.26 -4.25 20.48
C GLU A 93 5.03 -4.51 21.36
N ASP A 94 3.85 -4.64 20.76
CA ASP A 94 2.62 -4.91 21.48
C ASP A 94 2.57 -6.37 21.95
N PRO A 95 2.33 -6.64 23.26
CA PRO A 95 2.15 -8.00 23.74
C PRO A 95 0.88 -8.65 23.17
N ILE A 96 0.89 -10.00 23.06
CA ILE A 96 -0.21 -10.77 22.44
C ILE A 96 -1.59 -10.37 22.99
N PRO A 97 -1.83 -10.26 24.31
CA PRO A 97 -3.16 -9.90 24.82
C PRO A 97 -3.65 -8.51 24.35
N LYS A 98 -2.73 -7.57 24.15
CA LYS A 98 -3.04 -6.25 23.59
C LYS A 98 -3.39 -6.37 22.10
N ARG A 99 -2.56 -7.11 21.32
CA ARG A 99 -2.80 -7.32 19.89
C ARG A 99 -4.13 -7.99 19.61
N THR A 100 -4.50 -9.00 20.40
CA THR A 100 -5.81 -9.68 20.26
C THR A 100 -6.98 -8.70 20.35
N LYS A 101 -6.89 -7.70 21.23
CA LYS A 101 -7.92 -6.64 21.30
C LYS A 101 -7.87 -5.69 20.10
N LEU A 102 -6.67 -5.33 19.65
CA LEU A 102 -6.50 -4.43 18.50
C LEU A 102 -6.96 -5.07 17.19
N TRP A 103 -6.87 -6.40 17.04
CA TRP A 103 -7.40 -7.15 15.92
C TRP A 103 -8.92 -7.11 15.79
N SER A 104 -9.66 -6.66 16.83
CA SER A 104 -11.12 -6.51 16.79
C SER A 104 -11.59 -5.16 16.23
N SER A 105 -10.68 -4.26 15.87
CA SER A 105 -11.03 -2.94 15.32
C SER A 105 -11.56 -3.05 13.89
N SER A 106 -12.35 -2.07 13.48
CA SER A 106 -12.93 -1.98 12.13
C SER A 106 -11.87 -1.74 11.05
N VAL A 107 -10.82 -0.96 11.36
CA VAL A 107 -9.68 -0.72 10.47
C VAL A 107 -8.39 -1.02 11.23
N ILE A 108 -7.57 -1.87 10.69
CA ILE A 108 -6.31 -2.31 11.30
C ILE A 108 -5.14 -1.98 10.38
N CYS A 109 -4.15 -1.26 10.90
CA CYS A 109 -2.88 -0.99 10.22
C CYS A 109 -1.78 -1.85 10.85
N ALA A 110 -1.07 -2.64 10.03
CA ALA A 110 -0.02 -3.53 10.53
C ALA A 110 1.11 -3.70 9.49
N THR A 111 2.29 -4.16 9.96
CA THR A 111 3.31 -4.67 9.03
C THR A 111 2.97 -6.11 8.62
N PRO A 112 3.44 -6.53 7.42
CA PRO A 112 3.19 -7.88 6.92
C PRO A 112 3.65 -8.99 7.87
N GLU A 113 4.81 -8.81 8.51
CA GLU A 113 5.39 -9.81 9.41
C GLU A 113 4.49 -10.06 10.63
N ILE A 114 3.95 -8.98 11.21
CA ILE A 114 3.04 -9.10 12.36
C ILE A 114 1.73 -9.76 11.93
N ALA A 115 1.15 -9.31 10.83
CA ALA A 115 -0.09 -9.87 10.32
C ALA A 115 0.07 -11.37 10.00
N LYS A 116 1.16 -11.75 9.31
CA LYS A 116 1.48 -13.15 9.03
C LYS A 116 1.65 -13.98 10.30
N ASN A 117 2.44 -13.50 11.25
CA ASN A 117 2.71 -14.22 12.49
C ASN A 117 1.43 -14.43 13.33
N ASP A 118 0.55 -13.43 13.38
CA ASP A 118 -0.69 -13.52 14.15
C ASP A 118 -1.75 -14.38 13.45
N LEU A 119 -1.78 -14.40 12.10
CA LEU A 119 -2.55 -15.36 11.32
C LEU A 119 -2.05 -16.79 11.51
N ASP A 120 -0.74 -17.02 11.47
CA ASP A 120 -0.13 -18.34 11.67
C ASP A 120 -0.39 -18.90 13.08
N ARG A 121 -0.47 -18.02 14.08
CA ARG A 121 -0.77 -18.35 15.48
C ARG A 121 -2.27 -18.40 15.78
N GLN A 122 -3.13 -18.16 14.80
CA GLN A 122 -4.58 -18.11 14.95
C GLN A 122 -5.04 -17.06 15.99
N ILE A 123 -4.28 -15.98 16.20
CA ILE A 123 -4.66 -14.84 17.03
C ILE A 123 -5.73 -14.03 16.30
N VAL A 124 -5.69 -14.04 14.98
CA VAL A 124 -6.64 -13.41 14.07
C VAL A 124 -7.02 -14.39 12.97
N SER A 125 -8.26 -14.34 12.50
CA SER A 125 -8.78 -15.22 11.44
C SER A 125 -8.96 -14.45 10.13
N PRO A 126 -8.64 -15.06 8.96
CA PRO A 126 -8.88 -14.45 7.66
C PRO A 126 -10.35 -14.05 7.42
N GLU A 127 -11.29 -14.81 7.95
CA GLU A 127 -12.73 -14.62 7.75
C GLU A 127 -13.28 -13.35 8.37
N GLN A 128 -12.55 -12.73 9.29
CA GLN A 128 -12.98 -11.45 9.89
C GLN A 128 -12.84 -10.27 8.93
N PHE A 129 -12.04 -10.41 7.84
CA PHE A 129 -11.75 -9.32 6.92
C PHE A 129 -12.65 -9.36 5.68
N ASN A 130 -13.06 -8.18 5.23
CA ASN A 130 -13.76 -7.98 3.95
C ASN A 130 -12.90 -7.22 2.91
N LEU A 131 -11.83 -6.55 3.36
CA LEU A 131 -10.88 -5.85 2.53
C LEU A 131 -9.47 -5.99 3.09
N VAL A 132 -8.51 -6.32 2.22
CA VAL A 132 -7.08 -6.26 2.52
C VAL A 132 -6.39 -5.35 1.52
N ILE A 133 -5.61 -4.40 2.01
CA ILE A 133 -4.85 -3.44 1.23
C ILE A 133 -3.37 -3.75 1.42
N PHE A 134 -2.69 -4.04 0.30
CA PHE A 134 -1.25 -4.24 0.25
C PHE A 134 -0.60 -2.98 -0.32
N HIS A 135 0.10 -2.22 0.51
CA HIS A 135 0.86 -1.05 0.07
C HIS A 135 2.29 -1.45 -0.35
N GLU A 136 2.77 -0.91 -1.48
CA GLU A 136 4.07 -1.23 -2.10
C GLU A 136 4.18 -2.72 -2.48
N VAL A 137 3.19 -3.22 -3.21
CA VAL A 137 3.09 -4.65 -3.58
C VAL A 137 4.26 -5.17 -4.41
N HIS A 138 5.05 -4.31 -5.07
CA HIS A 138 6.25 -4.73 -5.80
C HIS A 138 7.25 -5.45 -4.89
N ARG A 139 7.23 -5.21 -3.58
CA ARG A 139 8.04 -5.91 -2.58
C ARG A 139 7.59 -7.35 -2.35
N THR A 140 6.39 -7.73 -2.78
CA THR A 140 5.87 -9.11 -2.64
C THR A 140 6.71 -10.12 -3.42
N ALA A 141 7.36 -9.73 -4.50
CA ALA A 141 8.20 -10.60 -5.32
C ALA A 141 9.47 -11.13 -4.61
N GLY A 142 9.78 -10.64 -3.42
CA GLY A 142 10.89 -11.12 -2.58
C GLY A 142 10.52 -11.23 -1.09
N ASP A 143 9.30 -10.89 -0.72
CA ASP A 143 8.88 -10.83 0.68
C ASP A 143 7.97 -12.01 1.02
N TYR A 144 8.49 -12.91 1.85
CA TYR A 144 7.79 -14.09 2.36
C TYR A 144 6.50 -13.74 3.13
N ALA A 145 6.42 -12.55 3.72
CA ALA A 145 5.29 -12.17 4.55
C ALA A 145 4.06 -11.83 3.71
N TYR A 146 4.19 -11.03 2.66
CA TYR A 146 3.06 -10.69 1.77
C TYR A 146 2.49 -11.93 1.07
N SER A 147 3.37 -12.76 0.51
CA SER A 147 2.96 -14.02 -0.14
C SER A 147 2.23 -14.94 0.83
N GLY A 148 2.78 -15.12 2.04
CA GLY A 148 2.16 -15.97 3.07
C GLY A 148 0.79 -15.44 3.55
N ILE A 149 0.60 -14.11 3.61
CA ILE A 149 -0.70 -13.53 3.91
C ILE A 149 -1.69 -13.79 2.78
N ALA A 150 -1.29 -13.54 1.53
CA ALA A 150 -2.16 -13.78 0.37
C ALA A 150 -2.62 -15.24 0.27
N GLU A 151 -1.75 -16.20 0.60
CA GLU A 151 -2.09 -17.62 0.68
C GLU A 151 -3.13 -17.89 1.78
N ARG A 152 -3.01 -17.28 2.96
CA ARG A 152 -3.99 -17.42 4.05
C ARG A 152 -5.35 -16.88 3.68
N PHE A 153 -5.40 -15.84 2.87
CA PHE A 153 -6.65 -15.27 2.36
C PHE A 153 -7.21 -15.99 1.11
N ALA A 154 -6.54 -17.05 0.64
CA ALA A 154 -6.88 -17.73 -0.59
C ALA A 154 -8.33 -18.24 -0.67
N ASN A 155 -8.89 -18.69 0.45
CA ASN A 155 -10.25 -19.23 0.55
C ASN A 155 -11.26 -18.22 1.13
N SER A 156 -10.83 -17.00 1.43
CA SER A 156 -11.70 -15.98 2.00
C SER A 156 -12.38 -15.16 0.90
N ASN A 157 -13.65 -14.83 1.10
CA ASN A 157 -14.41 -13.99 0.18
C ASN A 157 -14.19 -12.50 0.52
N LEU A 158 -12.96 -12.03 0.37
CA LEU A 158 -12.58 -10.64 0.65
C LEU A 158 -12.11 -9.92 -0.62
N ARG A 159 -12.08 -8.60 -0.58
CA ARG A 159 -11.51 -7.76 -1.61
C ARG A 159 -10.01 -7.55 -1.36
N ILE A 160 -9.22 -7.64 -2.44
CA ILE A 160 -7.79 -7.33 -2.41
C ILE A 160 -7.53 -6.07 -3.23
N LEU A 161 -6.91 -5.08 -2.61
CA LEU A 161 -6.37 -3.90 -3.25
C LEU A 161 -4.85 -3.87 -3.08
N GLY A 162 -4.14 -4.05 -4.17
CA GLY A 162 -2.70 -3.80 -4.23
C GLY A 162 -2.42 -2.36 -4.64
N MET A 163 -1.38 -1.74 -4.09
CA MET A 163 -0.94 -0.41 -4.49
C MET A 163 0.57 -0.37 -4.66
N THR A 164 1.04 0.20 -5.75
CA THR A 164 2.48 0.36 -6.03
C THR A 164 2.75 1.58 -6.91
N ALA A 165 3.98 2.06 -6.90
CA ALA A 165 4.43 3.07 -7.85
C ALA A 165 4.78 2.44 -9.21
N THR A 166 5.30 1.22 -9.19
CA THR A 166 5.76 0.50 -10.39
C THR A 166 5.49 -0.98 -10.26
N LEU A 167 5.20 -1.65 -11.37
CA LEU A 167 5.23 -3.10 -11.47
C LEU A 167 6.64 -3.58 -11.83
N PRO A 168 6.98 -4.84 -11.52
CA PRO A 168 8.20 -5.46 -12.04
C PRO A 168 8.23 -5.39 -13.57
N SER A 169 9.38 -4.99 -14.13
CA SER A 169 9.57 -4.89 -15.59
C SER A 169 9.60 -6.27 -16.27
N GLU A 170 9.97 -7.31 -15.55
CA GLU A 170 9.99 -8.68 -16.02
C GLU A 170 8.56 -9.26 -15.99
N LYS A 171 8.04 -9.69 -17.13
CA LYS A 171 6.68 -10.23 -17.27
C LYS A 171 6.41 -11.39 -16.32
N ASP A 172 7.38 -12.28 -16.14
CA ASP A 172 7.22 -13.45 -15.27
C ASP A 172 7.02 -13.04 -13.81
N LYS A 173 7.79 -12.06 -13.32
CA LYS A 173 7.63 -11.53 -11.96
C LYS A 173 6.33 -10.76 -11.77
N ALA A 174 5.89 -10.03 -12.80
CA ALA A 174 4.59 -9.35 -12.76
C ALA A 174 3.45 -10.38 -12.72
N THR A 175 3.51 -11.43 -13.53
CA THR A 175 2.52 -12.51 -13.55
C THR A 175 2.51 -13.28 -12.22
N GLU A 176 3.69 -13.57 -11.66
CA GLU A 176 3.82 -14.19 -10.35
C GLU A 176 3.15 -13.35 -9.25
N LEU A 177 3.37 -12.03 -9.25
CA LEU A 177 2.76 -11.09 -8.32
C LEU A 177 1.23 -11.13 -8.40
N LEU A 178 0.68 -11.03 -9.62
CA LEU A 178 -0.77 -11.07 -9.86
C LEU A 178 -1.38 -12.39 -9.38
N THR A 179 -0.72 -13.49 -9.68
CA THR A 179 -1.15 -14.84 -9.29
C THR A 179 -1.13 -15.00 -7.77
N LYS A 180 -0.05 -14.62 -7.11
CA LYS A 180 0.10 -14.70 -5.65
C LYS A 180 -0.95 -13.88 -4.91
N LEU A 181 -1.24 -12.68 -5.39
CA LEU A 181 -2.26 -11.81 -4.79
C LEU A 181 -3.68 -12.11 -5.28
N ARG A 182 -3.86 -13.06 -6.19
CA ARG A 182 -5.17 -13.37 -6.80
C ARG A 182 -5.88 -12.15 -7.38
N VAL A 183 -5.11 -11.33 -8.04
CA VAL A 183 -5.57 -10.09 -8.66
C VAL A 183 -5.79 -10.35 -10.15
N SER A 184 -6.97 -9.98 -10.63
CA SER A 184 -7.38 -10.15 -12.03
C SER A 184 -7.16 -8.90 -12.88
N SER A 185 -7.00 -7.74 -12.26
CA SER A 185 -6.87 -6.49 -13.00
C SER A 185 -5.76 -5.59 -12.47
N VAL A 186 -5.21 -4.80 -13.39
CA VAL A 186 -4.23 -3.74 -13.11
C VAL A 186 -4.81 -2.43 -13.62
N ALA A 187 -4.95 -1.47 -12.71
CA ALA A 187 -5.39 -0.12 -13.01
C ALA A 187 -4.19 0.83 -12.95
N GLU A 188 -3.66 1.19 -14.11
CA GLU A 188 -2.46 2.01 -14.22
C GLU A 188 -2.77 3.44 -14.64
N ARG A 189 -2.07 4.39 -14.03
CA ARG A 189 -1.95 5.78 -14.49
C ARG A 189 -0.52 6.24 -14.36
N THR A 190 -0.09 7.00 -15.35
CA THR A 190 1.21 7.69 -15.37
C THR A 190 0.99 9.20 -15.20
N GLU A 191 2.07 9.94 -15.02
CA GLU A 191 2.02 11.42 -14.98
C GLU A 191 1.47 12.02 -16.28
N ASP A 192 1.68 11.33 -17.42
CA ASP A 192 1.20 11.73 -18.74
C ASP A 192 -0.24 11.31 -19.03
N SER A 193 -0.88 10.54 -18.16
CA SER A 193 -2.28 10.14 -18.33
C SER A 193 -3.18 11.38 -18.42
N PRO A 194 -4.12 11.46 -19.39
CA PRO A 194 -4.91 12.67 -19.61
C PRO A 194 -5.71 13.14 -18.39
N ASP A 195 -6.15 12.20 -17.55
CA ASP A 195 -6.91 12.48 -16.34
C ASP A 195 -6.01 12.81 -15.12
N VAL A 196 -4.69 12.57 -15.23
CA VAL A 196 -3.68 12.88 -14.19
C VAL A 196 -2.98 14.21 -14.49
N LYS A 197 -2.66 14.47 -15.75
CA LYS A 197 -1.89 15.63 -16.20
C LYS A 197 -2.32 16.99 -15.62
N PRO A 198 -3.64 17.29 -15.42
CA PRO A 198 -4.05 18.54 -14.79
C PRO A 198 -3.59 18.70 -13.31
N TYR A 199 -3.17 17.63 -12.67
CA TYR A 199 -2.76 17.60 -11.25
C TYR A 199 -1.25 17.42 -11.05
N THR A 200 -0.49 17.29 -12.14
CA THR A 200 0.98 17.23 -12.12
C THR A 200 1.57 18.59 -12.39
N GLN A 201 2.72 18.86 -11.78
CA GLN A 201 3.52 20.04 -12.10
C GLN A 201 4.60 19.63 -13.08
N GLU A 202 4.88 20.48 -14.06
CA GLU A 202 6.05 20.28 -14.93
C GLU A 202 7.32 20.33 -14.09
N THR A 203 8.07 19.25 -14.09
CA THR A 203 9.36 19.16 -13.40
C THR A 203 10.47 19.49 -14.39
N ASN A 204 11.07 20.66 -14.24
CA ASN A 204 12.30 20.99 -14.96
C ASN A 204 13.48 20.35 -14.23
N THR A 205 14.15 19.39 -14.85
CA THR A 205 15.34 18.76 -14.30
C THR A 205 16.58 19.39 -14.87
N GLU A 206 17.38 20.01 -14.02
CA GLU A 206 18.70 20.51 -14.38
C GLU A 206 19.76 19.52 -13.89
N TRP A 207 20.58 19.04 -14.81
CA TRP A 207 21.67 18.12 -14.50
C TRP A 207 22.93 18.93 -14.16
N ILE A 208 23.33 18.94 -12.88
CA ILE A 208 24.59 19.54 -12.45
C ILE A 208 25.61 18.40 -12.26
N SER A 209 26.63 18.36 -13.13
CA SER A 209 27.74 17.42 -12.98
C SER A 209 28.73 17.99 -11.97
N VAL A 210 28.94 17.27 -10.89
CA VAL A 210 29.93 17.62 -9.87
C VAL A 210 31.05 16.58 -9.86
N GLU A 211 32.28 17.04 -10.02
CA GLU A 211 33.42 16.15 -9.91
C GLU A 211 33.64 15.69 -8.46
N LEU A 212 33.90 14.38 -8.31
CA LEU A 212 34.27 13.84 -7.00
C LEU A 212 35.62 14.42 -6.52
N PRO A 213 35.73 14.79 -5.25
CA PRO A 213 37.01 15.15 -4.64
C PRO A 213 38.07 14.06 -4.84
N PRO A 214 39.36 14.43 -4.89
CA PRO A 214 40.45 13.48 -5.13
C PRO A 214 40.44 12.27 -4.16
N GLU A 215 40.12 12.51 -2.91
CA GLU A 215 40.06 11.49 -1.85
C GLU A 215 38.92 10.48 -2.13
N MET A 216 37.79 10.94 -2.61
CA MET A 216 36.65 10.07 -2.98
C MET A 216 36.95 9.27 -4.26
N LYS A 217 37.65 9.88 -5.24
CA LYS A 217 38.14 9.17 -6.44
C LYS A 217 39.11 8.04 -6.06
N ALA A 218 40.00 8.29 -5.10
CA ALA A 218 40.94 7.28 -4.59
C ALA A 218 40.19 6.10 -3.92
N ILE A 219 39.23 6.38 -3.04
CA ILE A 219 38.40 5.36 -2.40
C ILE A 219 37.62 4.55 -3.44
N GLN A 220 37.02 5.21 -4.43
CA GLN A 220 36.30 4.53 -5.52
C GLN A 220 37.22 3.57 -6.29
N THR A 221 38.46 3.98 -6.57
CA THR A 221 39.44 3.15 -7.27
C THR A 221 39.81 1.92 -6.43
N LEU A 222 40.08 2.09 -5.15
CA LEU A 222 40.40 0.99 -4.23
C LEU A 222 39.23 -0.02 -4.10
N LEU A 223 37.99 0.46 -4.02
CA LEU A 223 36.82 -0.40 -3.98
C LEU A 223 36.62 -1.19 -5.29
N LYS A 224 36.86 -0.56 -6.44
CA LYS A 224 36.79 -1.28 -7.74
C LYS A 224 37.85 -2.37 -7.82
N LEU A 225 39.11 -2.08 -7.47
CA LEU A 225 40.18 -3.09 -7.44
C LEU A 225 39.82 -4.27 -6.52
N SER A 226 39.26 -4.00 -5.34
CA SER A 226 38.84 -5.06 -4.40
C SER A 226 37.65 -5.89 -4.90
N LEU A 227 36.82 -5.39 -5.80
CA LEU A 227 35.73 -6.13 -6.42
C LEU A 227 36.19 -6.99 -7.60
N ASP A 228 37.18 -6.52 -8.37
CA ASP A 228 37.74 -7.23 -9.54
C ASP A 228 38.66 -8.41 -9.11
N GLU A 229 39.10 -8.45 -7.86
CA GLU A 229 39.92 -9.56 -7.28
C GLU A 229 39.05 -10.71 -6.71
N ARG A 230 37.73 -10.67 -6.84
CA ARG A 230 36.79 -11.74 -6.41
C ARG A 230 36.15 -12.42 -7.63
#